data_df7240c74b7bdf997fcd17e92fbd3211
#
_entry.id   df7240c74b7bdf997fcd17e92fbd3211
#
_cell.length_a   1.000
_cell.length_b   1.000
_cell.length_c   1.000
_cell.angle_alpha   90.00
_cell.angle_beta   90.00
_cell.angle_gamma   90.00
#
_symmetry.space_group_name_H-M   'P 1'
#
loop_
_entity.id
_entity.type
_entity.pdbx_description
1 polymer ?
#
loop_
_entity_poly.entity_id
_entity_poly.type
_entity_poly.pdbx_seq_one_letter_code
_entity_poly.pdbx_strand_id
1 'polypeptide(L)'
;MEKLLKNELFRSFIVSIVIFAVLMIGTATSVINSYWQGVLILCGINIILAVSLNLAAGYLGQLTLGHAGFMSVGAYTSALISIYLNLPFIVSLLIGAIAAGIIGLIIGIPVLRLKGDYLCIITLAFNEIIRVIMNNLEITNGAKGLIGIPMNTNLVYVFIAMIITIFVVYSIVKSRHGRAIISI
;
A
#
# COMPACT_ATOMS: atom_id res chain seq x y z
N MET A 1 2.69 18.70 26.35
CA MET A 1 2.30 18.35 24.98
C MET A 1 2.64 16.91 24.62
N GLU A 2 3.82 16.38 24.94
CA GLU A 2 4.18 14.96 24.65
C GLU A 2 3.30 13.91 25.36
N LYS A 3 2.91 14.12 26.62
CA LYS A 3 2.04 13.20 27.34
C LYS A 3 0.61 13.13 26.77
N LEU A 4 0.08 14.24 26.27
CA LEU A 4 -1.23 14.29 25.62
C LEU A 4 -1.23 13.56 24.28
N LEU A 5 -0.18 13.77 23.46
CA LEU A 5 0.01 13.06 22.19
C LEU A 5 0.19 11.55 22.42
N LYS A 6 0.89 11.13 23.47
CA LYS A 6 1.07 9.73 23.82
C LYS A 6 -0.27 9.07 24.22
N ASN A 7 -1.11 9.79 24.93
CA ASN A 7 -2.45 9.32 25.31
C ASN A 7 -3.41 9.22 24.11
N GLU A 8 -3.36 10.19 23.19
CA GLU A 8 -4.20 10.14 21.97
C GLU A 8 -3.80 9.00 21.05
N LEU A 9 -2.49 8.75 20.87
CA LEU A 9 -2.01 7.61 20.10
C LEU A 9 -2.37 6.27 20.72
N PHE A 10 -2.23 6.17 22.04
CA PHE A 10 -2.59 4.95 22.76
C PHE A 10 -4.10 4.69 22.65
N ARG A 11 -4.90 5.73 22.74
CA ARG A 11 -6.37 5.65 22.56
C ARG A 11 -6.73 5.24 21.13
N SER A 12 -6.11 5.82 20.13
CA SER A 12 -6.34 5.46 18.71
C SER A 12 -5.92 4.02 18.42
N PHE A 13 -4.83 3.55 19.02
CA PHE A 13 -4.37 2.17 18.86
C PHE A 13 -5.33 1.18 19.52
N ILE A 14 -5.84 1.49 20.73
CA ILE A 14 -6.87 0.67 21.40
C ILE A 14 -8.14 0.61 20.57
N VAL A 15 -8.62 1.75 20.06
CA VAL A 15 -9.82 1.80 19.22
C VAL A 15 -9.63 0.96 17.96
N SER A 16 -8.48 1.03 17.31
CA SER A 16 -8.15 0.21 16.14
C SER A 16 -8.19 -1.29 16.45
N ILE A 17 -7.64 -1.71 17.60
CA ILE A 17 -7.68 -3.11 18.04
C ILE A 17 -9.12 -3.55 18.36
N VAL A 18 -9.91 -2.70 19.01
CA VAL A 18 -11.31 -3.02 19.34
C VAL A 18 -12.13 -3.20 18.05
N ILE A 19 -11.99 -2.30 17.08
CA ILE A 19 -12.65 -2.41 15.77
C ILE A 19 -12.26 -3.73 15.10
N PHE A 20 -10.96 -4.06 15.09
CA PHE A 20 -10.50 -5.32 14.51
C PHE A 20 -11.08 -6.55 15.23
N ALA A 21 -11.09 -6.56 16.55
CA ALA A 21 -11.67 -7.65 17.33
C ALA A 21 -13.16 -7.85 17.02
N VAL A 22 -13.91 -6.75 16.89
CA VAL A 22 -15.32 -6.81 16.51
C VAL A 22 -15.50 -7.38 15.10
N LEU A 23 -14.68 -6.97 14.14
CA LEU A 23 -14.69 -7.51 12.77
C LEU A 23 -14.33 -9.00 12.75
N MET A 24 -13.34 -9.42 13.53
CA MET A 24 -12.95 -10.84 13.63
C MET A 24 -14.06 -11.70 14.26
N ILE A 25 -14.73 -11.20 15.29
CA ILE A 25 -15.88 -11.89 15.87
C ILE A 25 -17.02 -12.00 14.84
N GLY A 26 -17.31 -10.92 14.10
CA GLY A 26 -18.30 -10.92 13.04
C GLY A 26 -18.02 -11.91 11.91
N THR A 27 -16.75 -12.09 11.56
CA THR A 27 -16.34 -13.12 10.57
C THR A 27 -16.43 -14.53 11.14
N ALA A 28 -16.04 -14.75 12.39
CA ALA A 28 -16.09 -16.05 13.06
C ALA A 28 -17.53 -16.54 13.31
N THR A 29 -18.46 -15.62 13.58
CA THR A 29 -19.89 -15.94 13.77
C THR A 29 -20.68 -16.08 12.47
N SER A 30 -19.99 -16.03 11.29
CA SER A 30 -20.62 -16.08 9.96
C SER A 30 -21.69 -15.00 9.71
N VAL A 31 -21.73 -13.95 10.53
CA VAL A 31 -22.59 -12.77 10.30
C VAL A 31 -22.08 -11.99 9.10
N ILE A 32 -20.74 -12.00 8.87
CA ILE A 32 -20.10 -11.35 7.75
C ILE A 32 -19.89 -12.40 6.64
N ASN A 33 -20.67 -12.30 5.55
CA ASN A 33 -20.54 -13.16 4.37
C ASN A 33 -19.17 -12.95 3.69
N SER A 34 -18.71 -13.95 2.89
CA SER A 34 -17.46 -13.87 2.11
C SER A 34 -17.37 -12.63 1.23
N TYR A 35 -18.50 -12.14 0.71
CA TYR A 35 -18.56 -10.88 -0.04
C TYR A 35 -18.10 -9.69 0.82
N TRP A 36 -18.64 -9.52 2.01
CA TRP A 36 -18.29 -8.45 2.93
C TRP A 36 -16.85 -8.56 3.42
N GLN A 37 -16.33 -9.78 3.59
CA GLN A 37 -14.90 -9.98 3.89
C GLN A 37 -14.02 -9.42 2.78
N GLY A 38 -14.35 -9.68 1.51
CA GLY A 38 -13.64 -9.10 0.37
C GLY A 38 -13.68 -7.58 0.34
N VAL A 39 -14.82 -6.97 0.65
CA VAL A 39 -14.97 -5.51 0.75
C VAL A 39 -14.10 -4.94 1.87
N LEU A 40 -14.07 -5.58 3.04
CA LEU A 40 -13.23 -5.13 4.17
C LEU A 40 -11.73 -5.22 3.86
N ILE A 41 -11.30 -6.29 3.16
CA ILE A 41 -9.92 -6.44 2.68
C ILE A 41 -9.57 -5.30 1.74
N LEU A 42 -10.43 -5.00 0.76
CA LEU A 42 -10.24 -3.88 -0.17
C LEU A 42 -10.18 -2.54 0.55
N CYS A 43 -11.06 -2.30 1.51
CA CYS A 43 -11.01 -1.10 2.35
C CYS A 43 -9.69 -0.98 3.09
N GLY A 44 -9.19 -2.07 3.68
CA GLY A 44 -7.90 -2.09 4.37
C GLY A 44 -6.73 -1.75 3.45
N ILE A 45 -6.70 -2.30 2.24
CA ILE A 45 -5.68 -2.00 1.23
C ILE A 45 -5.74 -0.51 0.83
N ASN A 46 -6.95 0.02 0.60
CA ASN A 46 -7.12 1.44 0.28
C ASN A 46 -6.68 2.37 1.43
N ILE A 47 -6.88 1.98 2.68
CA ILE A 47 -6.37 2.72 3.84
C ILE A 47 -4.84 2.75 3.83
N ILE A 48 -4.18 1.63 3.55
CA ILE A 48 -2.71 1.56 3.44
C ILE A 48 -2.22 2.53 2.35
N LEU A 49 -2.86 2.51 1.18
CA LEU A 49 -2.52 3.40 0.07
C LEU A 49 -2.75 4.87 0.42
N ALA A 50 -3.88 5.19 1.06
CA ALA A 50 -4.21 6.56 1.46
C ALA A 50 -3.22 7.10 2.51
N VAL A 51 -2.83 6.28 3.49
CA VAL A 51 -1.84 6.67 4.51
C VAL A 51 -0.47 6.91 3.88
N SER A 52 -0.05 6.05 2.94
CA SER A 52 1.22 6.23 2.25
C SER A 52 1.21 7.43 1.30
N LEU A 53 0.10 7.69 0.61
CA LEU A 53 -0.08 8.87 -0.22
C LEU A 53 -0.09 10.16 0.59
N ASN A 54 -0.69 10.14 1.79
CA ASN A 54 -0.70 11.29 2.69
C ASN A 54 0.72 11.70 3.14
N LEU A 55 1.67 10.78 3.20
CA LEU A 55 3.07 11.12 3.45
C LEU A 55 3.64 12.01 2.34
N ALA A 56 3.32 11.72 1.07
CA ALA A 56 3.81 12.49 -0.07
C ALA A 56 3.00 13.79 -0.28
N ALA A 57 1.68 13.70 -0.32
CA ALA A 57 0.82 14.83 -0.60
C ALA A 57 0.58 15.74 0.62
N GLY A 58 0.43 15.15 1.82
CA GLY A 58 0.12 15.89 3.03
C GLY A 58 1.33 16.51 3.70
N TYR A 59 2.42 15.74 3.86
CA TYR A 59 3.61 16.21 4.60
C TYR A 59 4.67 16.81 3.69
N LEU A 60 4.91 16.25 2.50
CA LEU A 60 5.88 16.79 1.53
C LEU A 60 5.29 17.87 0.62
N GLY A 61 3.95 18.04 0.60
CA GLY A 61 3.27 18.97 -0.30
C GLY A 61 3.42 18.62 -1.79
N GLN A 62 3.84 17.38 -2.10
CA GLN A 62 4.07 16.93 -3.46
C GLN A 62 2.90 16.06 -3.92
N LEU A 63 2.08 16.58 -4.83
CA LEU A 63 0.99 15.82 -5.40
C LEU A 63 1.53 14.78 -6.38
N THR A 64 1.44 13.49 -6.03
CA THR A 64 1.87 12.38 -6.86
C THR A 64 0.68 11.48 -7.23
N LEU A 65 0.50 11.18 -8.51
CA LEU A 65 -0.56 10.29 -9.01
C LEU A 65 -0.02 8.91 -9.46
N GLY A 66 1.23 8.60 -9.14
CA GLY A 66 1.90 7.35 -9.53
C GLY A 66 1.66 6.15 -8.61
N HIS A 67 0.96 6.31 -7.49
CA HIS A 67 0.80 5.26 -6.46
C HIS A 67 0.20 3.97 -6.99
N ALA A 68 -0.80 4.07 -7.88
CA ALA A 68 -1.46 2.91 -8.47
C ALA A 68 -0.52 2.09 -9.37
N GLY A 69 0.41 2.75 -10.08
CA GLY A 69 1.41 2.07 -10.89
C GLY A 69 2.36 1.20 -10.04
N PHE A 70 2.91 1.76 -8.96
CA PHE A 70 3.77 1.00 -8.06
C PHE A 70 3.04 -0.15 -7.37
N MET A 71 1.77 0.05 -6.98
CA MET A 71 0.93 -1.01 -6.47
C MET A 71 0.74 -2.13 -7.50
N SER A 72 0.50 -1.79 -8.77
CA SER A 72 0.31 -2.80 -9.82
C SER A 72 1.56 -3.63 -10.04
N VAL A 73 2.75 -3.01 -10.07
CA VAL A 73 4.03 -3.73 -10.18
C VAL A 73 4.21 -4.71 -9.02
N GLY A 74 3.99 -4.26 -7.79
CA GLY A 74 4.10 -5.13 -6.61
C GLY A 74 3.10 -6.28 -6.64
N ALA A 75 1.85 -6.00 -7.01
CA ALA A 75 0.80 -7.00 -7.08
C ALA A 75 1.07 -8.06 -8.16
N TYR A 76 1.41 -7.65 -9.38
CA TYR A 76 1.72 -8.58 -10.47
C TYR A 76 2.97 -9.40 -10.16
N THR A 77 4.03 -8.79 -9.63
CA THR A 77 5.26 -9.51 -9.25
C THR A 77 4.98 -10.55 -8.17
N SER A 78 4.25 -10.19 -7.12
CA SER A 78 3.91 -11.13 -6.04
C SER A 78 3.00 -12.26 -6.52
N ALA A 79 2.04 -11.96 -7.42
CA ALA A 79 1.15 -12.95 -7.99
C ALA A 79 1.88 -13.93 -8.92
N LEU A 80 2.77 -13.45 -9.80
CA LEU A 80 3.59 -14.28 -10.68
C LEU A 80 4.48 -15.22 -9.87
N ILE A 81 5.14 -14.73 -8.83
CA ILE A 81 5.99 -15.53 -7.95
C ILE A 81 5.16 -16.60 -7.22
N SER A 82 3.97 -16.25 -6.75
CA SER A 82 3.08 -17.19 -6.09
C SER A 82 2.61 -18.30 -7.03
N ILE A 83 2.33 -18.00 -8.31
CA ILE A 83 1.86 -18.95 -9.31
C ILE A 83 3.01 -19.86 -9.80
N TYR A 84 4.16 -19.27 -10.18
CA TYR A 84 5.24 -20.04 -10.83
C TYR A 84 6.18 -20.72 -9.85
N LEU A 85 6.46 -20.10 -8.69
CA LEU A 85 7.39 -20.67 -7.71
C LEU A 85 6.69 -21.35 -6.54
N ASN A 86 5.37 -21.26 -6.41
CA ASN A 86 4.60 -21.83 -5.28
C ASN A 86 5.14 -21.44 -3.91
N LEU A 87 5.71 -20.22 -3.79
CA LEU A 87 6.28 -19.73 -2.56
C LEU A 87 5.19 -19.31 -1.55
N PRO A 88 5.48 -19.35 -0.24
CA PRO A 88 4.56 -18.86 0.78
C PRO A 88 4.15 -17.41 0.49
N PHE A 89 2.87 -17.08 0.77
CA PHE A 89 2.29 -15.76 0.49
C PHE A 89 3.13 -14.58 1.02
N ILE A 90 3.67 -14.69 2.23
CA ILE A 90 4.48 -13.64 2.86
C ILE A 90 5.77 -13.39 2.07
N VAL A 91 6.43 -14.43 1.58
CA VAL A 91 7.67 -14.30 0.79
C VAL A 91 7.38 -13.65 -0.55
N SER A 92 6.31 -14.07 -1.23
CA SER A 92 5.87 -13.49 -2.50
C SER A 92 5.53 -11.99 -2.34
N LEU A 93 4.86 -11.63 -1.22
CA LEU A 93 4.53 -10.24 -0.90
C LEU A 93 5.78 -9.38 -0.67
N LEU A 94 6.78 -9.91 0.06
CA LEU A 94 8.05 -9.19 0.30
C LEU A 94 8.83 -8.96 -1.00
N ILE A 95 8.90 -9.97 -1.87
CA ILE A 95 9.59 -9.82 -3.17
C ILE A 95 8.83 -8.81 -4.05
N GLY A 96 7.49 -8.84 -4.07
CA GLY A 96 6.67 -7.84 -4.75
C GLY A 96 6.91 -6.42 -4.22
N ALA A 97 7.03 -6.25 -2.90
CA ALA A 97 7.34 -4.97 -2.28
C ALA A 97 8.75 -4.45 -2.67
N ILE A 98 9.74 -5.34 -2.71
CA ILE A 98 11.11 -4.99 -3.14
C ILE A 98 11.10 -4.59 -4.63
N ALA A 99 10.42 -5.33 -5.49
CA ALA A 99 10.31 -5.01 -6.91
C ALA A 99 9.63 -3.64 -7.14
N ALA A 100 8.53 -3.37 -6.46
CA ALA A 100 7.86 -2.07 -6.50
C ALA A 100 8.77 -0.95 -5.99
N GLY A 101 9.55 -1.21 -4.93
CA GLY A 101 10.53 -0.27 -4.38
C GLY A 101 11.67 0.06 -5.37
N ILE A 102 12.20 -0.94 -6.05
CA ILE A 102 13.26 -0.75 -7.07
C ILE A 102 12.73 0.11 -8.22
N ILE A 103 11.56 -0.20 -8.77
CA ILE A 103 10.95 0.60 -9.84
C ILE A 103 10.61 2.01 -9.33
N GLY A 104 10.12 2.11 -8.08
CA GLY A 104 9.90 3.39 -7.44
C GLY A 104 11.16 4.25 -7.31
N LEU A 105 12.31 3.66 -7.02
CA LEU A 105 13.60 4.36 -7.00
C LEU A 105 14.04 4.78 -8.41
N ILE A 106 13.96 3.90 -9.41
CA ILE A 106 14.37 4.19 -10.78
C ILE A 106 13.56 5.36 -11.36
N ILE A 107 12.24 5.38 -11.12
CA ILE A 107 11.36 6.44 -11.59
C ILE A 107 11.47 7.68 -10.69
N GLY A 108 11.57 7.50 -9.38
CA GLY A 108 11.57 8.57 -8.39
C GLY A 108 12.77 9.51 -8.53
N ILE A 109 13.98 8.98 -8.76
CA ILE A 109 15.19 9.80 -8.86
C ILE A 109 15.09 10.90 -9.92
N PRO A 110 14.69 10.62 -11.19
CA PRO A 110 14.53 11.68 -12.19
C PRO A 110 13.29 12.57 -11.92
N VAL A 111 12.22 12.01 -11.38
CA VAL A 111 10.96 12.70 -11.18
C VAL A 111 11.02 13.70 -10.02
N LEU A 112 11.78 13.40 -8.97
CA LEU A 112 11.97 14.30 -7.82
C LEU A 112 12.69 15.62 -8.16
N ARG A 113 13.28 15.74 -9.35
CA ARG A 113 13.88 16.99 -9.84
C ARG A 113 12.82 17.99 -10.33
N LEU A 114 11.60 17.52 -10.54
CA LEU A 114 10.49 18.33 -11.03
C LEU A 114 9.72 18.95 -9.84
N LYS A 115 9.16 20.13 -10.06
CA LYS A 115 8.44 20.87 -9.02
C LYS A 115 6.99 21.13 -9.46
N GLY A 116 6.10 21.18 -8.45
CA GLY A 116 4.70 21.57 -8.65
C GLY A 116 3.92 20.61 -9.55
N ASP A 117 3.14 21.15 -10.46
CA ASP A 117 2.19 20.40 -11.30
C ASP A 117 2.88 19.45 -12.29
N TYR A 118 4.11 19.75 -12.71
CA TYR A 118 4.89 18.87 -13.59
C TYR A 118 5.19 17.50 -12.94
N LEU A 119 5.40 17.48 -11.63
CA LEU A 119 5.58 16.23 -10.88
C LEU A 119 4.32 15.36 -10.98
N CYS A 120 3.15 15.97 -10.82
CA CYS A 120 1.86 15.29 -10.91
C CYS A 120 1.62 14.69 -12.30
N ILE A 121 1.85 15.48 -13.36
CA ILE A 121 1.66 15.05 -14.76
C ILE A 121 2.58 13.89 -15.11
N ILE A 122 3.86 13.96 -14.73
CA ILE A 122 4.84 12.91 -15.05
C ILE A 122 4.56 11.65 -14.25
N THR A 123 4.20 11.73 -12.98
CA THR A 123 3.84 10.55 -12.19
C THR A 123 2.56 9.87 -12.71
N LEU A 124 1.60 10.63 -13.24
CA LEU A 124 0.44 10.09 -13.93
C LEU A 124 0.85 9.39 -15.24
N ALA A 125 1.74 9.99 -16.04
CA ALA A 125 2.23 9.39 -17.28
C ALA A 125 2.95 8.05 -17.00
N PHE A 126 3.80 7.98 -15.97
CA PHE A 126 4.44 6.72 -15.56
C PHE A 126 3.43 5.67 -15.11
N ASN A 127 2.39 6.07 -14.37
CA ASN A 127 1.32 5.15 -13.99
C ASN A 127 0.65 4.54 -15.23
N GLU A 128 0.37 5.35 -16.25
CA GLU A 128 -0.25 4.89 -17.48
C GLU A 128 0.70 4.01 -18.31
N ILE A 129 2.00 4.34 -18.36
CA ILE A 129 3.01 3.49 -19.00
C ILE A 129 3.06 2.12 -18.33
N ILE A 130 3.12 2.05 -17.00
CA ILE A 130 3.13 0.78 -16.26
C ILE A 130 1.85 -0.01 -16.57
N ARG A 131 0.69 0.64 -16.56
CA ARG A 131 -0.59 0.01 -16.90
C ARG A 131 -0.59 -0.58 -18.31
N VAL A 132 -0.11 0.18 -19.30
CA VAL A 132 -0.02 -0.30 -20.69
C VAL A 132 0.94 -1.48 -20.80
N ILE A 133 2.10 -1.43 -20.13
CA ILE A 133 3.05 -2.55 -20.10
C ILE A 133 2.39 -3.79 -19.52
N MET A 134 1.76 -3.69 -18.34
CA MET A 134 1.12 -4.83 -17.68
C MET A 134 -0.02 -5.44 -18.52
N ASN A 135 -0.74 -4.61 -19.28
CA ASN A 135 -1.83 -5.07 -20.15
C ASN A 135 -1.38 -5.69 -21.47
N ASN A 136 -0.10 -5.52 -21.86
CA ASN A 136 0.44 -6.05 -23.11
C ASN A 136 1.45 -7.18 -22.91
N LEU A 137 1.89 -7.46 -21.69
CA LEU A 137 2.80 -8.56 -21.42
C LEU A 137 2.05 -9.91 -21.54
N GLU A 138 2.61 -10.86 -22.28
CA GLU A 138 2.06 -12.21 -22.39
C GLU A 138 2.08 -12.97 -21.06
N ILE A 139 3.10 -12.73 -20.22
CA ILE A 139 3.25 -13.36 -18.90
C ILE A 139 2.10 -12.99 -17.94
N THR A 140 1.52 -11.82 -18.12
CA THR A 140 0.36 -11.34 -17.32
C THR A 140 -0.98 -11.71 -17.92
N ASN A 141 -1.03 -12.48 -19.01
CA ASN A 141 -2.24 -12.75 -19.82
C ASN A 141 -2.84 -11.48 -20.47
N GLY A 142 -2.07 -10.41 -20.54
CA GLY A 142 -2.50 -9.15 -21.14
C GLY A 142 -3.74 -8.56 -20.47
N ALA A 143 -4.68 -8.10 -21.25
CA ALA A 143 -5.93 -7.47 -20.77
C ALA A 143 -6.88 -8.42 -20.00
N LYS A 144 -6.68 -9.75 -20.11
CA LYS A 144 -7.46 -10.75 -19.37
C LYS A 144 -7.07 -10.84 -17.89
N GLY A 145 -5.85 -10.38 -17.57
CA GLY A 145 -5.28 -10.48 -16.23
C GLY A 145 -4.84 -11.88 -15.82
N LEU A 146 -4.19 -11.98 -14.68
CA LEU A 146 -3.70 -13.25 -14.13
C LEU A 146 -4.87 -14.09 -13.60
N ILE A 147 -4.92 -15.34 -14.03
CA ILE A 147 -5.91 -16.33 -13.61
C ILE A 147 -5.20 -17.36 -12.71
N GLY A 148 -5.90 -17.88 -11.69
CA GLY A 148 -5.38 -18.93 -10.82
C GLY A 148 -4.53 -18.42 -9.65
N ILE A 149 -4.66 -17.14 -9.27
CA ILE A 149 -4.01 -16.59 -8.09
C ILE A 149 -4.61 -17.25 -6.84
N PRO A 150 -3.80 -17.90 -5.96
CA PRO A 150 -4.31 -18.49 -4.73
C PRO A 150 -4.84 -17.39 -3.78
N MET A 151 -6.07 -17.58 -3.28
CA MET A 151 -6.71 -16.62 -2.36
C MET A 151 -6.16 -16.76 -0.94
N ASN A 152 -4.91 -16.38 -0.74
CA ASN A 152 -4.23 -16.46 0.56
C ASN A 152 -4.38 -15.18 1.40
N THR A 153 -5.01 -14.15 0.85
CA THR A 153 -5.18 -12.87 1.54
C THR A 153 -6.31 -12.95 2.57
N ASN A 154 -5.94 -12.91 3.84
CA ASN A 154 -6.88 -12.90 4.95
C ASN A 154 -6.98 -11.49 5.57
N LEU A 155 -8.10 -11.19 6.22
CA LEU A 155 -8.33 -9.93 6.93
C LEU A 155 -7.21 -9.64 7.95
N VAL A 156 -6.66 -10.68 8.59
CA VAL A 156 -5.56 -10.56 9.56
C VAL A 156 -4.30 -10.01 8.94
N TYR A 157 -3.90 -10.51 7.77
CA TYR A 157 -2.70 -10.01 7.07
C TYR A 157 -2.82 -8.55 6.66
N VAL A 158 -4.00 -8.15 6.17
CA VAL A 158 -4.25 -6.75 5.77
C VAL A 158 -4.23 -5.84 6.98
N PHE A 159 -4.81 -6.27 8.10
CA PHE A 159 -4.81 -5.49 9.34
C PHE A 159 -3.41 -5.30 9.92
N ILE A 160 -2.60 -6.37 9.95
CA ILE A 160 -1.20 -6.30 10.37
C ILE A 160 -0.40 -5.35 9.46
N ALA A 161 -0.56 -5.47 8.14
CA ALA A 161 0.08 -4.59 7.18
C ALA A 161 -0.34 -3.12 7.37
N MET A 162 -1.62 -2.86 7.66
CA MET A 162 -2.14 -1.52 7.94
C MET A 162 -1.49 -0.92 9.19
N ILE A 163 -1.40 -1.68 10.29
CA ILE A 163 -0.74 -1.23 11.52
C ILE A 163 0.74 -0.93 11.27
N ILE A 164 1.44 -1.83 10.57
CA ILE A 164 2.85 -1.63 10.23
C ILE A 164 3.02 -0.35 9.41
N THR A 165 2.18 -0.13 8.40
CA THR A 165 2.24 1.06 7.54
C THR A 165 2.02 2.33 8.35
N ILE A 166 1.00 2.37 9.20
CA ILE A 166 0.73 3.53 10.08
C ILE A 166 1.92 3.78 11.01
N PHE A 167 2.49 2.73 11.60
CA PHE A 167 3.63 2.87 12.50
C PHE A 167 4.87 3.38 11.77
N VAL A 168 5.16 2.87 10.58
CA VAL A 168 6.30 3.31 9.74
C VAL A 168 6.14 4.78 9.33
N VAL A 169 4.97 5.16 8.81
CA VAL A 169 4.69 6.54 8.41
C VAL A 169 4.81 7.49 9.61
N TYR A 170 4.22 7.13 10.75
CA TYR A 170 4.34 7.90 11.98
C TYR A 170 5.79 8.05 12.44
N SER A 171 6.57 6.98 12.39
CA SER A 171 7.99 6.99 12.76
C SER A 171 8.82 7.89 11.83
N ILE A 172 8.54 7.86 10.51
CA ILE A 172 9.18 8.74 9.52
C ILE A 172 8.85 10.19 9.82
N VAL A 173 7.58 10.54 10.02
CA VAL A 173 7.13 11.91 10.29
C VAL A 173 7.73 12.48 11.58
N LYS A 174 7.85 11.66 12.64
CA LYS A 174 8.48 12.08 13.91
C LYS A 174 10.00 12.03 13.92
N SER A 175 10.64 11.45 12.93
CA SER A 175 12.09 11.38 12.81
C SER A 175 12.73 12.78 12.68
N ARG A 176 14.05 12.88 12.86
CA ARG A 176 14.79 14.12 12.60
C ARG A 176 14.63 14.58 11.15
N HIS A 177 14.64 13.63 10.22
CA HIS A 177 14.45 13.91 8.79
C HIS A 177 13.01 14.36 8.46
N GLY A 178 12.00 13.73 9.07
CA GLY A 178 10.60 14.11 8.89
C GLY A 178 10.33 15.54 9.36
N ARG A 179 10.90 15.95 10.49
CA ARG A 179 10.77 17.33 10.99
C ARG A 179 11.45 18.37 10.09
N ALA A 180 12.57 18.01 9.46
CA ALA A 180 13.22 18.88 8.48
C ALA A 180 12.36 19.05 7.21
N ILE A 181 11.67 17.99 6.78
CA ILE A 181 10.78 18.01 5.63
C ILE A 181 9.54 18.89 5.88
N ILE A 182 8.97 18.85 7.09
CA ILE A 182 7.77 19.63 7.45
C ILE A 182 8.09 21.12 7.60
N SER A 183 9.36 21.49 7.79
CA SER A 183 9.80 22.89 7.98
C SER A 183 10.10 23.63 6.67
N ILE A 184 10.02 22.95 5.52
CA ILE A 184 10.20 23.53 4.19
C ILE A 184 8.85 23.95 3.60
#